data_d544a08ee8ce510691c252f77c9815eb
#
_entry.id   d544a08ee8ce510691c252f77c9815eb
#
_cell.length_a   1.000
_cell.length_b   1.000
_cell.length_c   1.000
_cell.angle_alpha   90.00
_cell.angle_beta   90.00
_cell.angle_gamma   90.00
#
_symmetry.space_group_name_H-M   'P 1'
#
loop_
_entity.id
_entity.type
_entity.pdbx_description
1 polymer ?
#
loop_
_entity_poly.entity_id
_entity_poly.type
_entity_poly.pdbx_seq_one_letter_code
_entity_poly.pdbx_strand_id
1 'polypeptide(L)'
;MKVIDIYNSLKDSGKKGFSIEILPPVKGTSLDDIEKSLLPIIPLNPQFINITFHAPVRKFINENNVTTLVESHPRTATAAVAGALKRRTGIEVVPHLASAYYTKLQLEDFVIDFSYE
;
A
#
# COMPACT_ATOMS: atom_id res chain seq x y z
N MET A 1 -1.75 -5.48 -15.33
CA MET A 1 -2.98 -6.31 -15.49
C MET A 1 -3.95 -5.92 -14.41
N LYS A 2 -5.24 -5.83 -14.71
CA LYS A 2 -6.22 -5.50 -13.65
C LYS A 2 -6.49 -6.73 -12.77
N VAL A 3 -6.73 -6.51 -11.47
CA VAL A 3 -7.01 -7.61 -10.53
C VAL A 3 -8.21 -8.45 -10.98
N ILE A 4 -9.22 -7.82 -11.58
CA ILE A 4 -10.38 -8.56 -12.12
C ILE A 4 -9.99 -9.54 -13.23
N ASP A 5 -9.00 -9.19 -14.07
CA ASP A 5 -8.53 -10.07 -15.14
C ASP A 5 -7.80 -11.28 -14.56
N ILE A 6 -7.07 -11.07 -13.44
CA ILE A 6 -6.43 -12.16 -12.68
C ILE A 6 -7.47 -13.14 -12.14
N TYR A 7 -8.51 -12.63 -11.49
CA TYR A 7 -9.60 -13.46 -10.98
C TYR A 7 -10.33 -14.24 -12.08
N ASN A 8 -10.64 -13.61 -13.19
CA ASN A 8 -11.28 -14.25 -14.33
C ASN A 8 -10.41 -15.38 -14.88
N SER A 9 -9.13 -15.13 -15.07
CA SER A 9 -8.17 -16.14 -15.55
C SER A 9 -8.06 -17.35 -14.60
N LEU A 10 -8.03 -17.12 -13.29
CA LEU A 10 -8.02 -18.20 -12.30
C LEU A 10 -9.32 -19.03 -12.35
N LYS A 11 -10.47 -18.34 -12.42
CA LYS A 11 -11.77 -18.98 -12.52
C LYS A 11 -11.89 -19.85 -13.78
N ASP A 12 -11.51 -19.31 -14.93
CA ASP A 12 -11.61 -19.98 -16.23
C ASP A 12 -10.67 -21.21 -16.32
N SER A 13 -9.51 -21.11 -15.67
CA SER A 13 -8.54 -22.23 -15.63
C SER A 13 -8.78 -23.24 -14.51
N GLY A 14 -9.73 -23.00 -13.60
CA GLY A 14 -9.97 -23.82 -12.42
C GLY A 14 -8.81 -23.85 -11.41
N LYS A 15 -7.85 -22.91 -11.55
CA LYS A 15 -6.67 -22.83 -10.67
C LYS A 15 -6.99 -22.02 -9.42
N LYS A 16 -6.32 -22.39 -8.34
CA LYS A 16 -6.30 -21.60 -7.10
C LYS A 16 -5.14 -20.59 -7.18
N GLY A 17 -5.37 -19.37 -6.70
CA GLY A 17 -4.36 -18.35 -6.52
C GLY A 17 -4.29 -17.89 -5.08
N PHE A 18 -3.25 -17.16 -4.72
CA PHE A 18 -3.12 -16.48 -3.44
C PHE A 18 -2.52 -15.08 -3.66
N SER A 19 -2.80 -14.19 -2.75
CA SER A 19 -2.15 -12.88 -2.64
C SER A 19 -1.47 -12.76 -1.29
N ILE A 20 -0.58 -11.80 -1.19
CA ILE A 20 0.09 -11.47 0.06
C ILE A 20 -0.24 -10.04 0.44
N GLU A 21 -0.11 -9.74 1.72
CA GLU A 21 -0.30 -8.40 2.24
C GLU A 21 0.95 -7.95 2.98
N ILE A 22 1.36 -6.71 2.74
CA ILE A 22 2.54 -6.10 3.37
C ILE A 22 2.17 -4.74 3.97
N LEU A 23 2.94 -4.34 4.97
CA LEU A 23 2.89 -2.97 5.49
C LEU A 23 3.80 -2.06 4.64
N PRO A 24 3.39 -0.83 4.37
CA PRO A 24 4.29 0.15 3.76
C PRO A 24 5.48 0.41 4.69
N PRO A 25 6.66 0.76 4.15
CA PRO A 25 7.84 1.00 4.96
C PRO A 25 7.67 2.20 5.90
N VAL A 26 8.37 2.18 7.00
CA VAL A 26 8.50 3.35 7.88
C VAL A 26 9.24 4.45 7.12
N LYS A 27 8.83 5.70 7.28
CA LYS A 27 9.49 6.85 6.64
C LYS A 27 10.98 6.87 6.96
N GLY A 28 11.80 7.07 5.93
CA GLY A 28 13.26 7.07 6.03
C GLY A 28 13.92 5.69 5.94
N THR A 29 13.14 4.61 5.77
CA THR A 29 13.69 3.27 5.49
C THR A 29 13.63 2.95 4.00
N SER A 30 14.45 1.99 3.58
CA SER A 30 14.52 1.53 2.19
C SER A 30 13.42 0.52 1.85
N LEU A 31 13.02 0.49 0.58
CA LEU A 31 12.21 -0.59 0.03
C LEU A 31 12.98 -1.92 -0.05
N ASP A 32 14.30 -1.89 0.03
CA ASP A 32 15.13 -3.08 -0.13
C ASP A 32 14.85 -4.13 0.95
N ASP A 33 14.46 -3.72 2.15
CA ASP A 33 14.11 -4.66 3.23
C ASP A 33 12.79 -5.38 2.94
N ILE A 34 11.82 -4.67 2.34
CA ILE A 34 10.58 -5.28 1.88
C ILE A 34 10.86 -6.24 0.74
N GLU A 35 11.66 -5.81 -0.24
CA GLU A 35 12.05 -6.64 -1.38
C GLU A 35 12.76 -7.92 -0.95
N LYS A 36 13.73 -7.84 -0.02
CA LYS A 36 14.38 -9.02 0.57
C LYS A 36 13.39 -9.98 1.22
N SER A 37 12.37 -9.45 1.89
CA SER A 37 11.31 -10.27 2.51
C SER A 37 10.42 -10.95 1.48
N LEU A 38 10.28 -10.38 0.29
CA LEU A 38 9.49 -10.92 -0.81
C LEU A 38 10.24 -11.96 -1.63
N LEU A 39 11.57 -11.92 -1.68
CA LEU A 39 12.39 -12.81 -2.49
C LEU A 39 12.04 -14.31 -2.34
N PRO A 40 11.82 -14.86 -1.13
CA PRO A 40 11.43 -16.27 -0.98
C PRO A 40 9.99 -16.56 -1.40
N ILE A 41 9.14 -15.53 -1.52
CA ILE A 41 7.71 -15.68 -1.83
C ILE A 41 7.44 -15.53 -3.32
N ILE A 42 8.22 -14.69 -4.02
CA ILE A 42 8.05 -14.43 -5.46
C ILE A 42 8.03 -15.74 -6.30
N PRO A 43 8.92 -16.72 -6.06
CA PRO A 43 8.88 -17.98 -6.81
C PRO A 43 7.61 -18.80 -6.64
N LEU A 44 6.85 -18.57 -5.57
CA LEU A 44 5.54 -19.20 -5.34
C LEU A 44 4.42 -18.59 -6.19
N ASN A 45 4.74 -17.55 -6.96
CA ASN A 45 3.85 -16.90 -7.91
C ASN A 45 2.56 -16.31 -7.27
N PRO A 46 2.68 -15.41 -6.27
CA PRO A 46 1.52 -14.70 -5.75
C PRO A 46 0.87 -13.89 -6.87
N GLN A 47 -0.44 -13.83 -6.88
CA GLN A 47 -1.20 -13.21 -7.96
C GLN A 47 -1.10 -11.67 -7.91
N PHE A 48 -1.06 -11.12 -6.71
CA PHE A 48 -0.82 -9.70 -6.46
C PHE A 48 -0.36 -9.48 -5.01
N ILE A 49 0.15 -8.28 -4.76
CA ILE A 49 0.62 -7.82 -3.45
C ILE A 49 -0.32 -6.71 -2.98
N ASN A 50 -0.93 -6.86 -1.82
CA ASN A 50 -1.67 -5.79 -1.16
C ASN A 50 -0.73 -4.96 -0.30
N ILE A 51 -0.87 -3.63 -0.33
CA ILE A 51 -0.20 -2.73 0.60
C ILE A 51 -1.24 -2.15 1.55
N THR A 52 -1.12 -2.51 2.82
CA THR A 52 -2.06 -2.09 3.85
C THR A 52 -2.01 -0.58 4.07
N PHE A 53 -3.16 0.03 4.24
CA PHE A 53 -3.24 1.40 4.74
C PHE A 53 -2.83 1.44 6.23
N HIS A 54 -1.99 2.42 6.59
CA HIS A 54 -1.62 2.67 7.97
C HIS A 54 -2.17 4.03 8.42
N ALA A 55 -3.04 3.98 9.42
CA ALA A 55 -3.68 5.18 9.97
C ALA A 55 -2.65 6.16 10.53
N PRO A 56 -2.91 7.48 10.46
CA PRO A 56 -2.08 8.47 11.12
C PRO A 56 -2.10 8.28 12.63
N VAL A 57 -0.98 8.61 13.26
CA VAL A 57 -0.87 8.64 14.73
C VAL A 57 -1.18 10.05 15.21
N ARG A 58 -2.14 10.17 16.12
CA ARG A 58 -2.56 11.43 16.72
C ARG A 58 -2.12 11.50 18.17
N LYS A 59 -1.52 12.62 18.55
CA LYS A 59 -1.07 12.89 19.93
C LYS A 59 -1.50 14.28 20.34
N PHE A 60 -1.92 14.42 21.60
CA PHE A 60 -2.11 15.72 22.21
C PHE A 60 -0.80 16.13 22.89
N ILE A 61 -0.28 17.29 22.55
CA ILE A 61 0.88 17.90 23.18
C ILE A 61 0.40 19.09 23.99
N ASN A 62 0.76 19.13 25.28
CA ASN A 62 0.42 20.24 26.17
C ASN A 62 1.70 21.02 26.48
N GLU A 63 1.78 22.24 25.98
CA GLU A 63 2.89 23.16 26.20
C GLU A 63 2.33 24.54 26.55
N ASN A 64 2.85 25.13 27.65
CA ASN A 64 2.44 26.46 28.09
C ASN A 64 0.91 26.63 28.26
N ASN A 65 0.22 25.64 28.83
CA ASN A 65 -1.24 25.56 28.97
C ASN A 65 -2.03 25.57 27.64
N VAL A 66 -1.38 25.29 26.54
CA VAL A 66 -2.02 25.11 25.23
C VAL A 66 -1.94 23.64 24.86
N THR A 67 -3.10 23.03 24.60
CA THR A 67 -3.17 21.66 24.10
C THR A 67 -3.31 21.68 22.59
N THR A 68 -2.33 21.09 21.90
CA THR A 68 -2.30 21.01 20.43
C THR A 68 -2.43 19.56 20.00
N LEU A 69 -3.30 19.29 19.03
CA LEU A 69 -3.38 17.99 18.36
C LEU A 69 -2.32 17.94 17.28
N VAL A 70 -1.39 16.99 17.40
CA VAL A 70 -0.38 16.73 16.39
C VAL A 70 -0.68 15.39 15.70
N GLU A 71 -0.73 15.43 14.38
CA GLU A 71 -0.90 14.25 13.55
C GLU A 71 0.42 13.92 12.85
N SER A 72 0.81 12.65 12.87
CA SER A 72 2.00 12.16 12.19
C SER A 72 1.68 10.92 11.36
N HIS A 73 2.34 10.81 10.21
CA HIS A 73 2.25 9.65 9.32
C HIS A 73 3.58 8.89 9.38
N PRO A 74 3.71 7.87 10.24
CA PRO A 74 4.99 7.17 10.43
C PRO A 74 5.40 6.30 9.23
N ARG A 75 4.45 5.97 8.36
CA ARG A 75 4.69 5.17 7.16
C ARG A 75 4.49 5.99 5.90
N THR A 76 5.07 5.50 4.81
CA THR A 76 5.00 6.14 3.49
C THR A 76 3.61 6.02 2.87
N ALA A 77 3.33 6.87 1.88
CA ALA A 77 2.13 6.76 1.05
C ALA A 77 2.13 5.45 0.24
N THR A 78 0.97 4.80 0.18
CA THR A 78 0.84 3.49 -0.46
C THR A 78 1.00 3.53 -1.98
N ALA A 79 0.61 4.62 -2.66
CA ALA A 79 0.73 4.76 -4.11
C ALA A 79 2.19 4.67 -4.59
N ALA A 80 3.08 5.48 -4.02
CA ALA A 80 4.49 5.50 -4.42
C ALA A 80 5.18 4.14 -4.18
N VAL A 81 4.84 3.47 -3.06
CA VAL A 81 5.36 2.14 -2.75
C VAL A 81 4.82 1.10 -3.73
N ALA A 82 3.53 1.19 -4.08
CA ALA A 82 2.90 0.29 -5.03
C ALA A 82 3.58 0.33 -6.39
N GLY A 83 3.75 1.51 -6.97
CA GLY A 83 4.43 1.67 -8.25
C GLY A 83 5.88 1.20 -8.21
N ALA A 84 6.61 1.50 -7.15
CA ALA A 84 7.99 1.06 -7.00
C ALA A 84 8.10 -0.48 -6.92
N LEU A 85 7.27 -1.14 -6.11
CA LEU A 85 7.26 -2.60 -5.99
C LEU A 85 6.82 -3.29 -7.27
N LYS A 86 5.79 -2.77 -7.94
CA LYS A 86 5.34 -3.30 -9.23
C LYS A 86 6.45 -3.29 -10.27
N ARG A 87 7.19 -2.19 -10.37
CA ARG A 87 8.34 -2.07 -11.31
C ARG A 87 9.48 -3.02 -10.94
N ARG A 88 9.75 -3.25 -9.66
CA ARG A 88 10.85 -4.10 -9.20
C ARG A 88 10.53 -5.60 -9.27
N THR A 89 9.30 -5.99 -8.96
CA THR A 89 8.90 -7.40 -8.85
C THR A 89 8.19 -7.94 -10.09
N GLY A 90 7.60 -7.08 -10.90
CA GLY A 90 6.73 -7.47 -12.02
C GLY A 90 5.37 -8.01 -11.57
N ILE A 91 5.09 -8.05 -10.26
CA ILE A 91 3.82 -8.51 -9.68
C ILE A 91 2.86 -7.34 -9.58
N GLU A 92 1.57 -7.56 -9.83
CA GLU A 92 0.55 -6.55 -9.65
C GLU A 92 0.44 -6.14 -8.18
N VAL A 93 0.28 -4.85 -7.90
CA VAL A 93 0.23 -4.31 -6.54
C VAL A 93 -1.06 -3.54 -6.32
N VAL A 94 -1.73 -3.81 -5.20
CA VAL A 94 -3.00 -3.21 -4.82
C VAL A 94 -2.79 -2.35 -3.58
N PRO A 95 -2.71 -1.01 -3.72
CA PRO A 95 -2.62 -0.12 -2.58
C PRO A 95 -3.99 0.03 -1.91
N HIS A 96 -4.02 -0.07 -0.57
CA HIS A 96 -5.23 0.20 0.20
C HIS A 96 -5.38 1.69 0.47
N LEU A 97 -6.61 2.17 0.42
CA LEU A 97 -6.99 3.54 0.74
C LEU A 97 -8.15 3.52 1.74
N ALA A 98 -7.97 4.18 2.88
CA ALA A 98 -9.03 4.32 3.88
C ALA A 98 -9.60 5.74 3.85
N SER A 99 -10.81 5.89 3.34
CA SER A 99 -11.47 7.19 3.13
C SER A 99 -11.72 7.99 4.42
N ALA A 100 -11.83 7.31 5.57
CA ALA A 100 -12.14 7.94 6.86
C ALA A 100 -11.10 8.96 7.36
N TYR A 101 -9.89 8.96 6.79
CA TYR A 101 -8.78 9.81 7.24
C TYR A 101 -8.47 10.97 6.30
N TYR A 102 -9.26 11.16 5.24
CA TYR A 102 -8.99 12.13 4.19
C TYR A 102 -10.21 12.99 3.87
N THR A 103 -9.97 14.20 3.41
CA THR A 103 -10.99 15.04 2.80
C THR A 103 -11.35 14.51 1.41
N LYS A 104 -12.49 14.94 0.89
CA LYS A 104 -12.91 14.60 -0.48
C LYS A 104 -11.82 14.95 -1.51
N LEU A 105 -11.23 16.14 -1.40
CA LEU A 105 -10.18 16.60 -2.32
C LEU A 105 -8.94 15.71 -2.26
N GLN A 106 -8.49 15.34 -1.06
CA GLN A 106 -7.36 14.42 -0.89
C GLN A 106 -7.65 13.04 -1.49
N LEU A 107 -8.89 12.54 -1.36
CA LEU A 107 -9.27 11.28 -1.98
C LEU A 107 -9.27 11.34 -3.51
N GLU A 108 -9.73 12.45 -4.09
CA GLU A 108 -9.66 12.69 -5.52
C GLU A 108 -8.21 12.67 -6.01
N ASP A 109 -7.31 13.37 -5.32
CA ASP A 109 -5.88 13.38 -5.64
C ASP A 109 -5.28 11.96 -5.58
N PHE A 110 -5.57 11.18 -4.53
CA PHE A 110 -5.08 9.80 -4.42
C PHE A 110 -5.59 8.90 -5.54
N VAL A 111 -6.87 9.00 -5.90
CA VAL A 111 -7.43 8.19 -7.00
C VAL A 111 -6.77 8.54 -8.33
N ILE A 112 -6.48 9.83 -8.55
CA ILE A 112 -5.74 10.29 -9.73
C ILE A 112 -4.32 9.72 -9.71
N ASP A 113 -3.60 9.83 -8.60
CA ASP A 113 -2.23 9.29 -8.46
C ASP A 113 -2.19 7.79 -8.73
N PHE A 114 -3.15 7.02 -8.21
CA PHE A 114 -3.24 5.58 -8.48
C PHE A 114 -3.52 5.25 -9.95
N SER A 115 -4.13 6.18 -10.69
CA SER A 115 -4.40 5.96 -12.12
C SER A 115 -3.15 5.98 -12.99
N TYR A 116 -2.04 6.51 -12.48
CA TYR A 116 -0.75 6.57 -13.18
C TYR A 116 0.17 5.36 -12.90
N GLU A 117 -0.20 4.48 -11.98
CA GLU A 117 0.57 3.30 -11.58
C GLU A 117 -0.03 2.00 -12.19
#